data_1b462c91041aaa80b67994dc25826b50
#
_entry.id   1b462c91041aaa80b67994dc25826b50
#
_cell.length_a   1.000
_cell.length_b   1.000
_cell.length_c   1.000
_cell.angle_alpha   90.00
_cell.angle_beta   90.00
_cell.angle_gamma   90.00
#
_symmetry.space_group_name_H-M   'P 1'
#
loop_
_entity.id
_entity.type
_entity.pdbx_description
1 polymer ?
#
loop_
_entity_poly.entity_id
_entity_poly.type
_entity_poly.pdbx_seq_one_letter_code
_entity_poly.pdbx_strand_id
1 'polypeptide(L)'
;MDYIPAKHILLRSKSTAWFGTDHTVNLYRGCCHGCLYCDSRSDCYRNPNFDRVTAKSDALRILRDELARKVRPAFIAMGAMSDPYNPFEEELLLTRHALELIDAYDCGVSVDTKSDLIVRDIDLYQSIQAHSPVICKLTVTTVDEDLVKEGIDFDKTD
;
A
#
# COMPACT_ATOMS: atom_id res chain seq x y z
N MET A 1 17.20 0.99 4.95
CA MET A 1 15.79 1.36 5.24
C MET A 1 15.69 1.89 6.67
N ASP A 2 15.04 3.04 6.84
CA ASP A 2 14.76 3.58 8.16
C ASP A 2 13.39 3.09 8.65
N TYR A 3 13.26 2.93 9.97
CA TYR A 3 12.03 2.49 10.60
C TYR A 3 11.44 3.58 11.50
N ILE A 4 10.13 3.71 11.48
CA ILE A 4 9.39 4.64 12.36
C ILE A 4 8.40 3.87 13.23
N PRO A 5 8.19 4.28 14.48
CA PRO A 5 7.24 3.62 15.36
C PRO A 5 5.80 3.78 14.84
N ALA A 6 4.99 2.75 14.99
CA ALA A 6 3.57 2.79 14.69
C ALA A 6 2.75 2.24 15.86
N LYS A 7 1.63 2.88 16.17
CA LYS A 7 0.67 2.38 17.17
C LYS A 7 -0.40 1.51 16.54
N HIS A 8 -0.80 1.85 15.32
CA HIS A 8 -1.83 1.16 14.55
C HIS A 8 -1.39 1.02 13.11
N ILE A 9 -1.76 -0.08 12.48
CA ILE A 9 -1.55 -0.37 11.06
C ILE A 9 -2.90 -0.46 10.35
N LEU A 10 -3.89 -1.12 10.95
CA LEU A 10 -5.25 -1.25 10.43
C LEU A 10 -6.12 -0.11 10.96
N LEU A 11 -6.49 0.82 10.10
CA LEU A 11 -7.29 1.99 10.46
C LEU A 11 -8.67 1.90 9.82
N ARG A 12 -9.71 2.20 10.60
CA ARG A 12 -11.08 2.25 10.07
C ARG A 12 -11.25 3.47 9.17
N SER A 13 -11.82 3.26 7.99
CA SER A 13 -12.18 4.33 7.06
C SER A 13 -13.40 5.11 7.56
N LYS A 14 -13.42 6.42 7.32
CA LYS A 14 -14.58 7.27 7.67
C LYS A 14 -15.78 7.03 6.75
N SER A 15 -15.54 6.52 5.55
CA SER A 15 -16.55 6.29 4.52
C SER A 15 -16.19 5.03 3.74
N THR A 16 -17.20 4.31 3.26
CA THR A 16 -17.07 3.15 2.37
C THR A 16 -17.26 3.52 0.89
N ALA A 17 -17.34 4.82 0.57
CA ALA A 17 -17.56 5.30 -0.80
C ALA A 17 -16.42 4.93 -1.76
N TRP A 18 -15.21 4.69 -1.25
CA TRP A 18 -14.07 4.27 -2.04
C TRP A 18 -14.08 2.76 -2.22
N PHE A 19 -14.68 2.31 -3.32
CA PHE A 19 -14.78 0.88 -3.70
C PHE A 19 -15.33 -0.06 -2.61
N GLY A 20 -16.04 0.48 -1.61
CA GLY A 20 -16.61 -0.32 -0.52
C GLY A 20 -15.62 -0.67 0.59
N THR A 21 -14.38 -0.22 0.53
CA THR A 21 -13.38 -0.48 1.58
C THR A 21 -13.77 0.19 2.90
N ASP A 22 -13.62 -0.54 4.00
CA ASP A 22 -13.99 -0.07 5.35
C ASP A 22 -12.78 0.15 6.27
N HIS A 23 -11.60 -0.30 5.84
CA HIS A 23 -10.33 -0.10 6.54
C HIS A 23 -9.22 0.28 5.56
N THR A 24 -8.14 0.84 6.11
CA THR A 24 -6.90 1.12 5.38
C THR A 24 -5.71 0.53 6.12
N VAL A 25 -4.71 0.09 5.34
CA VAL A 25 -3.41 -0.35 5.84
C VAL A 25 -2.32 0.45 5.14
N ASN A 26 -1.42 1.05 5.92
CA ASN A 26 -0.22 1.70 5.43
C ASN A 26 1.00 1.12 6.16
N LEU A 27 1.83 0.37 5.44
CA LEU A 27 3.04 -0.27 5.95
C LEU A 27 4.24 0.67 5.91
N TYR A 28 4.20 1.63 4.99
CA TYR A 28 5.24 2.61 4.73
C TYR A 28 4.75 4.03 4.97
N ARG A 29 5.68 4.96 5.12
CA ARG A 29 5.45 6.39 5.06
C ARG A 29 6.39 7.00 4.03
N GLY A 30 5.84 7.90 3.19
CA GLY A 30 6.53 8.44 2.04
C GLY A 30 6.49 7.54 0.82
N CYS A 31 6.92 8.05 -0.32
CA CYS A 31 6.93 7.34 -1.59
C CYS A 31 8.04 7.91 -2.48
N CYS A 32 8.87 7.05 -3.06
CA CYS A 32 10.00 7.44 -3.89
C CYS A 32 9.76 7.31 -5.41
N HIS A 33 8.53 7.05 -5.85
CA HIS A 33 8.21 7.01 -7.29
C HIS A 33 8.38 8.35 -8.02
N GLY A 34 8.51 9.46 -7.28
CA GLY A 34 8.85 10.76 -7.85
C GLY A 34 7.77 11.43 -8.71
N CYS A 35 6.53 10.97 -8.70
CA CYS A 35 5.45 11.48 -9.55
C CYS A 35 5.24 12.98 -9.37
N LEU A 36 5.34 13.76 -10.43
CA LEU A 36 5.18 15.23 -10.40
C LEU A 36 3.76 15.66 -9.99
N TYR A 37 2.76 14.85 -10.30
CA TYR A 37 1.34 15.11 -10.03
C TYR A 37 0.87 14.54 -8.68
N CYS A 38 1.79 14.07 -7.81
CA CYS A 38 1.42 13.40 -6.58
C CYS A 38 0.84 14.38 -5.54
N ASP A 39 -0.45 14.23 -5.25
CA ASP A 39 -1.17 15.04 -4.26
C ASP A 39 -0.64 14.82 -2.81
N SER A 40 -0.12 13.62 -2.54
CA SER A 40 0.44 13.28 -1.22
C SER A 40 1.68 14.10 -0.82
N ARG A 41 2.25 14.86 -1.76
CA ARG A 41 3.33 15.85 -1.49
C ARG A 41 2.81 17.17 -0.94
N SER A 42 1.50 17.41 -1.04
CA SER A 42 0.91 18.67 -0.55
C SER A 42 1.05 18.81 0.96
N ASP A 43 1.08 20.06 1.45
CA ASP A 43 1.19 20.38 2.87
C ASP A 43 0.06 19.79 3.72
N CYS A 44 -1.07 19.45 3.09
CA CYS A 44 -2.21 18.81 3.75
C CYS A 44 -1.82 17.50 4.45
N TYR A 45 -0.86 16.76 3.89
CA TYR A 45 -0.41 15.48 4.44
C TYR A 45 0.73 15.60 5.46
N ARG A 46 1.26 16.82 5.67
CA ARG A 46 2.26 17.14 6.71
C ARG A 46 3.46 16.19 6.70
N ASN A 47 3.94 15.82 5.52
CA ASN A 47 5.12 15.01 5.35
C ASN A 47 6.19 15.76 4.55
N PRO A 48 7.03 16.60 5.20
CA PRO A 48 8.03 17.40 4.50
C PRO A 48 9.11 16.58 3.80
N ASN A 49 9.29 15.32 4.20
CA ASN A 49 10.25 14.38 3.60
C ASN A 49 9.50 13.27 2.85
N PHE A 50 8.51 13.63 2.04
CA PHE A 50 7.64 12.65 1.38
C PHE A 50 8.40 11.67 0.49
N ASP A 51 9.45 12.12 -0.19
CA ASP A 51 10.27 11.29 -1.08
C ASP A 51 11.15 10.26 -0.34
N ARG A 52 11.32 10.42 0.97
CA ARG A 52 12.03 9.46 1.82
C ARG A 52 11.07 8.40 2.35
N VAL A 53 11.21 7.19 1.83
CA VAL A 53 10.42 6.05 2.31
C VAL A 53 10.96 5.56 3.63
N THR A 54 10.06 5.34 4.58
CA THR A 54 10.34 4.70 5.86
C THR A 54 9.34 3.57 6.09
N ALA A 55 9.80 2.45 6.64
CA ALA A 55 8.94 1.33 7.02
C ALA A 55 8.42 1.51 8.45
N LYS A 56 7.23 1.03 8.74
CA LYS A 56 6.69 1.05 10.10
C LYS A 56 7.24 -0.14 10.90
N SER A 57 7.81 0.15 12.07
CA SER A 57 8.32 -0.87 12.98
C SER A 57 7.19 -1.79 13.45
N ASP A 58 7.49 -3.08 13.55
CA ASP A 58 6.53 -4.10 14.02
C ASP A 58 5.21 -4.17 13.23
N ALA A 59 5.18 -3.64 12.00
CA ALA A 59 3.95 -3.47 11.23
C ALA A 59 3.14 -4.77 11.14
N LEU A 60 3.79 -5.89 10.81
CA LEU A 60 3.12 -7.18 10.63
C LEU A 60 2.58 -7.74 11.95
N ARG A 61 3.32 -7.57 13.05
CA ARG A 61 2.86 -7.99 14.38
C ARG A 61 1.63 -7.20 14.80
N ILE A 62 1.68 -5.86 14.64
CA ILE A 62 0.56 -4.98 14.96
C ILE A 62 -0.66 -5.32 14.09
N LEU A 63 -0.46 -5.49 12.78
CA LEU A 63 -1.54 -5.85 11.84
C LEU A 63 -2.19 -7.17 12.23
N ARG A 64 -1.40 -8.21 12.51
CA ARG A 64 -1.91 -9.51 12.95
C ARG A 64 -2.78 -9.37 14.21
N ASP A 65 -2.29 -8.64 15.22
CA ASP A 65 -2.98 -8.48 16.49
C ASP A 65 -4.29 -7.66 16.32
N GLU A 66 -4.29 -6.70 15.41
CA GLU A 66 -5.49 -5.90 15.07
C GLU A 66 -6.51 -6.72 14.28
N LEU A 67 -6.08 -7.53 13.32
CA LEU A 67 -6.95 -8.43 12.57
C LEU A 67 -7.59 -9.49 13.49
N ALA A 68 -6.80 -10.08 14.40
CA ALA A 68 -7.28 -11.08 15.36
C ALA A 68 -8.38 -10.57 16.31
N ARG A 69 -8.44 -9.26 16.57
CA ARG A 69 -9.47 -8.65 17.43
C ARG A 69 -10.78 -8.33 16.69
N LYS A 70 -10.81 -8.47 15.36
CA LYS A 70 -12.00 -8.14 14.58
C LYS A 70 -13.05 -9.23 14.67
N VAL A 71 -14.28 -8.83 14.91
CA VAL A 71 -15.45 -9.73 14.95
C VAL A 71 -15.89 -10.10 13.52
N ARG A 72 -15.64 -9.21 12.55
CA ARG A 72 -16.01 -9.40 11.14
C ARG A 72 -14.80 -9.14 10.26
N PRO A 73 -14.63 -9.89 9.16
CA PRO A 73 -13.61 -9.61 8.16
C PRO A 73 -13.69 -8.16 7.66
N ALA A 74 -12.54 -7.55 7.38
CA ALA A 74 -12.44 -6.22 6.82
C ALA A 74 -12.31 -6.27 5.30
N PHE A 75 -12.68 -5.18 4.62
CA PHE A 75 -12.27 -4.92 3.24
C PHE A 75 -11.27 -3.75 3.25
N ILE A 76 -10.02 -4.05 2.99
CA ILE A 76 -8.87 -3.22 3.32
C ILE A 76 -8.31 -2.53 2.08
N ALA A 77 -8.20 -1.19 2.13
CA ALA A 77 -7.50 -0.41 1.11
C ALA A 77 -6.01 -0.27 1.44
N MET A 78 -5.15 -0.43 0.44
CA MET A 78 -3.70 -0.18 0.49
C MET A 78 -3.29 0.73 -0.67
N GLY A 79 -2.35 1.63 -0.44
CA GLY A 79 -1.79 2.50 -1.48
C GLY A 79 -2.32 3.92 -1.52
N ALA A 80 -3.21 4.32 -0.61
CA ALA A 80 -3.78 5.67 -0.59
C ALA A 80 -2.77 6.78 -0.27
N MET A 81 -1.80 6.51 0.60
CA MET A 81 -0.83 7.51 1.11
C MET A 81 0.61 7.24 0.68
N SER A 82 0.94 6.00 0.41
CA SER A 82 2.25 5.55 -0.06
C SER A 82 2.06 4.28 -0.87
N ASP A 83 2.86 4.11 -1.90
CA ASP A 83 2.77 2.91 -2.73
C ASP A 83 3.22 1.68 -1.93
N PRO A 84 2.39 0.64 -1.78
CA PRO A 84 2.75 -0.58 -1.08
C PRO A 84 3.80 -1.41 -1.83
N TYR A 85 3.98 -1.15 -3.12
CA TYR A 85 4.98 -1.78 -3.97
C TYR A 85 6.10 -0.79 -4.37
N ASN A 86 6.57 0.02 -3.40
CA ASN A 86 7.75 0.84 -3.60
C ASN A 86 9.01 -0.06 -3.81
N PRO A 87 10.13 0.46 -4.35
CA PRO A 87 11.30 -0.35 -4.66
C PRO A 87 11.87 -1.17 -3.50
N PHE A 88 11.74 -0.70 -2.26
CA PHE A 88 12.23 -1.44 -1.09
C PHE A 88 11.42 -2.72 -0.78
N GLU A 89 10.23 -2.83 -1.35
CA GLU A 89 9.35 -3.98 -1.16
C GLU A 89 9.91 -5.27 -1.79
N GLU A 90 10.83 -5.16 -2.76
CA GLU A 90 11.54 -6.32 -3.32
C GLU A 90 12.29 -7.11 -2.24
N GLU A 91 12.93 -6.39 -1.31
CA GLU A 91 13.72 -7.00 -0.23
C GLU A 91 12.91 -7.20 1.06
N LEU A 92 12.07 -6.22 1.41
CA LEU A 92 11.40 -6.20 2.71
C LEU A 92 10.19 -7.13 2.77
N LEU A 93 9.53 -7.39 1.65
CA LEU A 93 8.36 -8.28 1.54
C LEU A 93 7.22 -7.93 2.52
N LEU A 94 7.15 -6.68 3.00
CA LEU A 94 6.13 -6.27 4.00
C LEU A 94 4.72 -6.37 3.44
N THR A 95 4.52 -5.93 2.20
CA THR A 95 3.21 -6.02 1.51
C THR A 95 2.83 -7.47 1.30
N ARG A 96 3.77 -8.33 0.85
CA ARG A 96 3.51 -9.76 0.70
C ARG A 96 3.06 -10.39 2.02
N HIS A 97 3.80 -10.18 3.10
CA HIS A 97 3.45 -10.74 4.41
C HIS A 97 2.16 -10.13 4.99
N ALA A 98 1.86 -8.87 4.67
CA ALA A 98 0.57 -8.29 5.04
C ALA A 98 -0.59 -8.95 4.27
N LEU A 99 -0.41 -9.27 2.99
CA LEU A 99 -1.40 -10.02 2.20
C LEU A 99 -1.62 -11.43 2.73
N GLU A 100 -0.56 -12.12 3.17
CA GLU A 100 -0.68 -13.43 3.84
C GLU A 100 -1.54 -13.35 5.12
N LEU A 101 -1.39 -12.28 5.90
CA LEU A 101 -2.24 -12.04 7.08
C LEU A 101 -3.67 -11.72 6.68
N ILE A 102 -3.88 -10.89 5.66
CA ILE A 102 -5.20 -10.52 5.14
C ILE A 102 -5.95 -11.78 4.67
N ASP A 103 -5.27 -12.67 3.96
CA ASP A 103 -5.79 -13.96 3.52
C ASP A 103 -6.16 -14.85 4.71
N ALA A 104 -5.24 -15.02 5.67
CA ALA A 104 -5.43 -15.87 6.84
C ALA A 104 -6.59 -15.45 7.75
N TYR A 105 -6.97 -14.17 7.73
CA TYR A 105 -8.10 -13.62 8.51
C TYR A 105 -9.38 -13.38 7.66
N ASP A 106 -9.47 -14.00 6.49
CA ASP A 106 -10.63 -13.94 5.57
C ASP A 106 -11.02 -12.51 5.18
N CYS A 107 -10.07 -11.58 5.12
CA CYS A 107 -10.28 -10.19 4.75
C CYS A 107 -10.12 -10.00 3.24
N GLY A 108 -10.83 -9.00 2.69
CA GLY A 108 -10.67 -8.55 1.31
C GLY A 108 -9.63 -7.43 1.21
N VAL A 109 -9.14 -7.18 -0.01
CA VAL A 109 -8.12 -6.16 -0.26
C VAL A 109 -8.38 -5.38 -1.55
N SER A 110 -8.16 -4.07 -1.48
CA SER A 110 -8.11 -3.17 -2.63
C SER A 110 -6.76 -2.46 -2.64
N VAL A 111 -5.96 -2.68 -3.68
CA VAL A 111 -4.59 -2.16 -3.77
C VAL A 111 -4.47 -1.15 -4.90
N ASP A 112 -3.88 -0.01 -4.60
CA ASP A 112 -3.47 1.01 -5.57
C ASP A 112 -1.95 1.03 -5.69
N THR A 113 -1.41 0.89 -6.89
CA THR A 113 0.03 0.96 -7.15
C THR A 113 0.34 1.45 -8.57
N LYS A 114 1.57 1.90 -8.77
CA LYS A 114 2.17 2.17 -10.08
C LYS A 114 3.17 1.09 -10.48
N SER A 115 3.52 0.21 -9.55
CA SER A 115 4.58 -0.78 -9.71
C SER A 115 4.04 -2.07 -10.33
N ASP A 116 4.79 -2.61 -11.27
CA ASP A 116 4.57 -3.94 -11.84
C ASP A 116 4.94 -5.07 -10.85
N LEU A 117 5.65 -4.72 -9.77
CA LEU A 117 5.99 -5.66 -8.68
C LEU A 117 4.75 -6.33 -8.06
N ILE A 118 3.57 -5.74 -8.22
CA ILE A 118 2.29 -6.36 -7.78
C ILE A 118 2.09 -7.76 -8.37
N VAL A 119 2.63 -8.05 -9.55
CA VAL A 119 2.53 -9.34 -10.23
C VAL A 119 3.21 -10.46 -9.41
N ARG A 120 4.24 -10.13 -8.61
CA ARG A 120 4.90 -11.08 -7.71
C ARG A 120 3.93 -11.77 -6.76
N ASP A 121 2.89 -11.06 -6.32
CA ASP A 121 1.97 -11.51 -5.27
C ASP A 121 0.59 -11.96 -5.81
N ILE A 122 0.53 -12.28 -7.11
CA ILE A 122 -0.72 -12.70 -7.78
C ILE A 122 -1.33 -13.97 -7.16
N ASP A 123 -0.48 -14.86 -6.65
CA ASP A 123 -0.87 -16.07 -5.93
C ASP A 123 -1.71 -15.76 -4.68
N LEU A 124 -1.31 -14.72 -3.92
CA LEU A 124 -2.06 -14.28 -2.73
C LEU A 124 -3.36 -13.59 -3.10
N TYR A 125 -3.38 -12.76 -4.16
CA TYR A 125 -4.63 -12.16 -4.64
C TYR A 125 -5.64 -13.20 -5.09
N GLN A 126 -5.18 -14.26 -5.77
CA GLN A 126 -6.04 -15.38 -6.15
C GLN A 126 -6.58 -16.15 -4.93
N SER A 127 -5.73 -16.37 -3.91
CA SER A 127 -6.15 -17.02 -2.66
C SER A 127 -7.21 -16.19 -1.93
N ILE A 128 -6.99 -14.90 -1.77
CA ILE A 128 -7.95 -13.98 -1.14
C ILE A 128 -9.26 -13.94 -1.93
N GLN A 129 -9.19 -13.89 -3.26
CA GLN A 129 -10.37 -13.82 -4.12
C GLN A 129 -11.29 -15.04 -3.97
N ALA A 130 -10.79 -16.19 -3.53
CA ALA A 130 -11.59 -17.38 -3.30
C ALA A 130 -12.62 -17.20 -2.16
N HIS A 131 -12.42 -16.25 -1.24
CA HIS A 131 -13.31 -16.03 -0.09
C HIS A 131 -13.73 -14.57 0.12
N SER A 132 -13.01 -13.58 -0.44
CA SER A 132 -13.21 -12.17 -0.18
C SER A 132 -12.98 -11.30 -1.42
N PRO A 133 -13.48 -10.06 -1.47
CA PRO A 133 -13.25 -9.16 -2.61
C PRO A 133 -11.78 -8.80 -2.78
N VAL A 134 -11.32 -8.78 -4.04
CA VAL A 134 -10.00 -8.30 -4.44
C VAL A 134 -10.13 -7.27 -5.56
N ILE A 135 -9.50 -6.12 -5.40
CA ILE A 135 -9.40 -5.09 -6.42
C ILE A 135 -7.93 -4.67 -6.56
N CYS A 136 -7.32 -4.90 -7.72
CA CYS A 136 -6.00 -4.39 -8.04
C CYS A 136 -6.14 -3.23 -9.03
N LYS A 137 -5.66 -2.05 -8.63
CA LYS A 137 -5.71 -0.84 -9.44
C LYS A 137 -4.28 -0.42 -9.78
N LEU A 138 -3.98 -0.42 -11.08
CA LEU A 138 -2.70 0.09 -11.58
C LEU A 138 -2.92 1.48 -12.18
N THR A 139 -2.13 2.44 -11.72
CA THR A 139 -2.16 3.79 -12.27
C THR A 139 -1.27 3.83 -13.51
N VAL A 140 -1.90 3.95 -14.68
CA VAL A 140 -1.23 4.20 -15.95
C VAL A 140 -1.61 5.61 -16.41
N THR A 141 -0.66 6.53 -16.41
CA THR A 141 -0.90 7.94 -16.76
C THR A 141 -0.74 8.21 -18.25
N THR A 142 0.14 7.46 -18.90
CA THR A 142 0.38 7.53 -20.34
C THR A 142 1.06 6.27 -20.82
N VAL A 143 0.98 5.99 -22.12
CA VAL A 143 1.74 4.95 -22.82
C VAL A 143 2.90 5.53 -23.63
N ASP A 144 3.07 6.84 -23.62
CA ASP A 144 4.17 7.55 -24.26
C ASP A 144 5.39 7.53 -23.33
N GLU A 145 6.48 6.87 -23.76
CA GLU A 145 7.67 6.67 -22.96
C GLU A 145 8.37 7.98 -22.56
N ASP A 146 8.30 9.01 -23.41
CA ASP A 146 8.94 10.29 -23.12
C ASP A 146 8.13 11.05 -22.04
N LEU A 147 6.80 11.03 -22.13
CA LEU A 147 5.94 11.59 -21.10
C LEU A 147 5.99 10.83 -19.77
N VAL A 148 6.21 9.51 -19.82
CA VAL A 148 6.44 8.72 -18.58
C VAL A 148 7.70 9.21 -17.88
N LYS A 149 8.80 9.43 -18.60
CA LYS A 149 10.07 9.92 -18.05
C LYS A 149 9.95 11.33 -17.47
N GLU A 150 9.15 12.20 -18.08
CA GLU A 150 8.88 13.55 -17.57
C GLU A 150 7.99 13.54 -16.32
N GLY A 151 7.03 12.62 -16.24
CA GLY A 151 6.02 12.55 -15.17
C GLY A 151 6.41 11.71 -13.97
N ILE A 152 7.41 10.85 -14.10
CA ILE A 152 7.91 9.95 -13.05
C ILE A 152 9.44 10.06 -13.03
N ASP A 153 9.99 10.58 -11.95
CA ASP A 153 11.43 10.66 -11.76
C ASP A 153 11.95 9.32 -11.23
N PHE A 154 12.47 8.49 -12.14
CA PHE A 154 13.02 7.18 -11.79
C PHE A 154 14.43 7.25 -11.19
N ASP A 155 15.12 8.40 -11.27
CA ASP A 155 16.50 8.56 -10.80
C ASP A 155 16.62 8.85 -9.29
N LYS A 156 15.52 8.91 -8.55
CA LYS A 156 15.52 9.15 -7.09
C LYS A 156 15.61 7.89 -6.23
N THR A 157 16.11 6.80 -6.80
CA THR A 157 16.30 5.52 -6.09
C THR A 157 17.70 5.33 -5.52
N ASP A 158 18.47 6.42 -5.31
CA ASP A 158 19.75 6.36 -4.60
C ASP A 158 19.59 6.44 -3.08
#